data_e23bc75157a358f871742fb6611f72f3
#
_entry.id   e23bc75157a358f871742fb6611f72f3
#
_cell.length_a   1.000
_cell.length_b   1.000
_cell.length_c   1.000
_cell.angle_alpha   90.00
_cell.angle_beta   90.00
_cell.angle_gamma   90.00
#
_symmetry.space_group_name_H-M   'P 1'
#
loop_
_entity.id
_entity.type
_entity.pdbx_description
1 polymer ?
#
loop_
_entity_poly.entity_id
_entity_poly.type
_entity_poly.pdbx_seq_one_letter_code
_entity_poly.pdbx_strand_id
1 'polypeptide(L)'
;MHEKLLSDPLFRKGLKVRKQVLGAGDIDQRIRDADQYTIGHEEITTKAAWGIIWSRPGLTRKQRSLLNLGILTALHQPYELRHHIQAALRNGLTRAEIAEAILHCSVYCGIPRAAEARRAMQQAFAEVDAGLVRTGKPAKRKTAVTKSRL
;
A
#
# COMPACT_ATOMS: atom_id res chain seq x y z
N MET A 1 -19.84 -20.06 4.74
CA MET A 1 -19.71 -18.59 4.85
C MET A 1 -18.75 -18.05 3.81
N HIS A 2 -17.55 -18.55 3.69
CA HIS A 2 -16.56 -18.17 2.65
C HIS A 2 -17.07 -18.37 1.21
N GLU A 3 -17.72 -19.48 0.90
CA GLU A 3 -18.27 -19.75 -0.44
C GLU A 3 -19.26 -18.67 -0.89
N LYS A 4 -20.13 -18.22 0.01
CA LYS A 4 -21.09 -17.14 -0.29
C LYS A 4 -20.37 -15.84 -0.65
N LEU A 5 -19.29 -15.49 0.06
CA LEU A 5 -18.49 -14.31 -0.27
C LEU A 5 -17.75 -14.47 -1.61
N LEU A 6 -17.16 -15.63 -1.83
CA LEU A 6 -16.43 -15.92 -3.07
C LEU A 6 -17.35 -16.00 -4.30
N SER A 7 -18.66 -16.22 -4.12
CA SER A 7 -19.67 -16.15 -5.20
C SER A 7 -20.12 -14.71 -5.52
N ASP A 8 -19.93 -13.75 -4.59
CA ASP A 8 -20.33 -12.36 -4.79
C ASP A 8 -19.45 -11.64 -5.83
N PRO A 9 -20.03 -11.08 -6.92
CA PRO A 9 -19.24 -10.44 -7.98
C PRO A 9 -18.44 -9.23 -7.52
N LEU A 10 -19.00 -8.40 -6.59
CA LEU A 10 -18.33 -7.23 -6.07
C LEU A 10 -17.15 -7.61 -5.17
N PHE A 11 -17.33 -8.64 -4.32
CA PHE A 11 -16.27 -9.18 -3.50
C PHE A 11 -15.12 -9.73 -4.36
N ARG A 12 -15.42 -10.53 -5.39
CA ARG A 12 -14.41 -11.07 -6.31
C ARG A 12 -13.64 -9.95 -7.03
N LYS A 13 -14.35 -8.92 -7.50
CA LYS A 13 -13.72 -7.75 -8.12
C LYS A 13 -12.77 -7.06 -7.13
N GLY A 14 -13.23 -6.80 -5.91
CA GLY A 14 -12.44 -6.19 -4.87
C GLY A 14 -11.25 -7.05 -4.45
N LEU A 15 -11.43 -8.34 -4.29
CA LEU A 15 -10.39 -9.30 -3.93
C LEU A 15 -9.26 -9.32 -4.98
N LYS A 16 -9.61 -9.29 -6.26
CA LYS A 16 -8.62 -9.19 -7.36
C LYS A 16 -7.78 -7.92 -7.24
N VAL A 17 -8.41 -6.77 -7.05
CA VAL A 17 -7.71 -5.48 -6.92
C VAL A 17 -6.85 -5.46 -5.64
N ARG A 18 -7.40 -5.91 -4.52
CA ARG A 18 -6.71 -5.98 -3.22
C ARG A 18 -5.43 -6.81 -3.30
N LYS A 19 -5.50 -8.00 -3.90
CA LYS A 19 -4.34 -8.88 -4.13
C LYS A 19 -3.28 -8.25 -5.01
N GLN A 20 -3.68 -7.55 -6.05
CA GLN A 20 -2.75 -6.87 -6.97
C GLN A 20 -2.02 -5.71 -6.30
N VAL A 21 -2.65 -5.02 -5.36
CA VAL A 21 -2.09 -3.87 -4.66
C VAL A 21 -1.30 -4.28 -3.43
N LEU A 22 -1.87 -5.09 -2.55
CA LEU A 22 -1.26 -5.46 -1.26
C LEU A 22 -0.38 -6.73 -1.33
N GLY A 23 -0.53 -7.53 -2.38
CA GLY A 23 0.11 -8.85 -2.50
C GLY A 23 -0.88 -9.98 -2.26
N ALA A 24 -0.76 -11.05 -3.03
CA ALA A 24 -1.74 -12.14 -3.00
C ALA A 24 -1.62 -13.00 -1.75
N GLY A 25 -0.39 -13.33 -1.32
CA GLY A 25 -0.14 -14.27 -0.23
C GLY A 25 -0.81 -13.86 1.08
N ASP A 26 -0.56 -12.64 1.52
CA ASP A 26 -1.11 -12.12 2.79
C ASP A 26 -2.64 -12.01 2.74
N ILE A 27 -3.18 -11.59 1.59
CA ILE A 27 -4.63 -11.45 1.44
C ILE A 27 -5.33 -12.81 1.40
N ASP A 28 -4.75 -13.78 0.71
CA ASP A 28 -5.27 -15.15 0.68
C ASP A 28 -5.26 -15.78 2.06
N GLN A 29 -4.21 -15.54 2.84
CA GLN A 29 -4.13 -16.02 4.22
C GLN A 29 -5.20 -15.38 5.10
N ARG A 30 -5.32 -14.05 5.07
CA ARG A 30 -6.36 -13.31 5.83
C ARG A 30 -7.77 -13.82 5.53
N ILE A 31 -8.09 -14.08 4.27
CA ILE A 31 -9.41 -14.58 3.89
C ILE A 31 -9.60 -16.03 4.39
N ARG A 32 -8.58 -16.89 4.33
CA ARG A 32 -8.67 -18.26 4.87
C ARG A 32 -8.85 -18.30 6.38
N ASP A 33 -8.11 -17.44 7.09
CA ASP A 33 -8.09 -17.40 8.56
C ASP A 33 -9.27 -16.65 9.17
N ALA A 34 -10.06 -15.94 8.33
CA ALA A 34 -11.19 -15.18 8.81
C ALA A 34 -12.28 -16.11 9.38
N ASP A 35 -12.64 -15.88 10.62
CA ASP A 35 -13.67 -16.57 11.36
C ASP A 35 -15.02 -15.82 11.37
N GLN A 36 -15.98 -16.31 12.14
CA GLN A 36 -17.31 -15.68 12.25
C GLN A 36 -17.28 -14.25 12.80
N TYR A 37 -16.23 -13.85 13.52
CA TYR A 37 -16.09 -12.52 14.12
C TYR A 37 -15.36 -11.53 13.21
N THR A 38 -14.50 -12.02 12.31
CA THR A 38 -13.61 -11.21 11.47
C THR A 38 -14.02 -11.17 10.00
N ILE A 39 -14.81 -12.16 9.52
CA ILE A 39 -15.20 -12.26 8.12
C ILE A 39 -16.01 -11.05 7.63
N GLY A 40 -16.83 -10.44 8.48
CA GLY A 40 -17.59 -9.24 8.14
C GLY A 40 -16.69 -8.04 7.86
N HIS A 41 -15.58 -7.91 8.60
CA HIS A 41 -14.58 -6.88 8.34
C HIS A 41 -13.88 -7.12 6.98
N GLU A 42 -13.51 -8.37 6.69
CA GLU A 42 -12.90 -8.73 5.42
C GLU A 42 -13.86 -8.49 4.24
N GLU A 43 -15.15 -8.76 4.43
CA GLU A 43 -16.19 -8.50 3.44
C GLU A 43 -16.31 -7.02 3.12
N ILE A 44 -16.58 -6.18 4.13
CA ILE A 44 -16.80 -4.74 3.93
C ILE A 44 -15.55 -4.06 3.38
N THR A 45 -14.36 -4.41 3.90
CA THR A 45 -13.09 -3.88 3.42
C THR A 45 -12.88 -4.23 1.94
N THR A 46 -13.08 -5.50 1.58
CA THR A 46 -12.85 -5.96 0.20
C THR A 46 -13.86 -5.35 -0.77
N LYS A 47 -15.13 -5.26 -0.41
CA LYS A 47 -16.16 -4.67 -1.28
C LYS A 47 -16.02 -3.15 -1.37
N ALA A 48 -16.00 -2.44 -0.24
CA ALA A 48 -16.04 -0.98 -0.22
C ALA A 48 -14.72 -0.36 -0.71
N ALA A 49 -13.60 -0.67 -0.05
CA ALA A 49 -12.33 -0.07 -0.44
C ALA A 49 -11.87 -0.56 -1.81
N TRP A 50 -11.80 -1.87 -2.01
CA TRP A 50 -11.16 -2.45 -3.20
C TRP A 50 -12.10 -2.64 -4.38
N GLY A 51 -13.34 -3.09 -4.11
CA GLY A 51 -14.36 -3.33 -5.14
C GLY A 51 -14.98 -2.04 -5.68
N ILE A 52 -15.21 -1.04 -4.82
CA ILE A 52 -15.82 0.23 -5.21
C ILE A 52 -14.74 1.29 -5.47
N ILE A 53 -13.94 1.66 -4.46
CA ILE A 53 -13.06 2.84 -4.56
C ILE A 53 -11.80 2.57 -5.40
N TRP A 54 -11.01 1.56 -5.05
CA TRP A 54 -9.74 1.29 -5.75
C TRP A 54 -9.90 0.81 -7.20
N SER A 55 -11.09 0.36 -7.58
CA SER A 55 -11.43 -0.05 -8.94
C SER A 55 -11.95 1.09 -9.83
N ARG A 56 -12.12 2.31 -9.31
CA ARG A 56 -12.59 3.47 -10.09
C ARG A 56 -11.47 3.99 -11.02
N PRO A 57 -11.84 4.50 -12.21
CA PRO A 57 -10.85 5.01 -13.19
C PRO A 57 -10.30 6.41 -12.86
N GLY A 58 -10.93 7.17 -11.96
CA GLY A 58 -10.61 8.59 -11.71
C GLY A 58 -9.19 8.88 -11.19
N LEU A 59 -8.54 7.91 -10.54
CA LEU A 59 -7.14 7.99 -10.12
C LEU A 59 -6.40 6.68 -10.45
N THR A 60 -5.15 6.80 -10.87
CA THR A 60 -4.26 5.65 -11.02
C THR A 60 -3.94 5.02 -9.67
N ARG A 61 -3.49 3.77 -9.65
CA ARG A 61 -3.03 3.10 -8.42
C ARG A 61 -1.88 3.83 -7.75
N LYS A 62 -0.98 4.40 -8.54
CA LYS A 62 0.13 5.22 -8.05
C LYS A 62 -0.36 6.45 -7.29
N GLN A 63 -1.32 7.19 -7.86
CA GLN A 63 -1.92 8.36 -7.21
C GLN A 63 -2.69 7.98 -5.94
N ARG A 64 -3.46 6.88 -5.96
CA ARG A 64 -4.15 6.37 -4.75
C ARG A 64 -3.18 5.99 -3.65
N SER A 65 -2.07 5.35 -4.01
CA SER A 65 -1.03 5.02 -3.03
C SER A 65 -0.44 6.28 -2.41
N LEU A 66 -0.10 7.27 -3.21
CA LEU A 66 0.45 8.53 -2.71
C LEU A 66 -0.52 9.23 -1.74
N LEU A 67 -1.82 9.28 -2.11
CA LEU A 67 -2.88 9.83 -1.26
C LEU A 67 -2.99 9.06 0.07
N ASN A 68 -2.95 7.72 0.03
CA ASN A 68 -3.02 6.90 1.24
C ASN A 68 -1.82 7.10 2.17
N LEU A 69 -0.61 7.32 1.63
CA LEU A 69 0.56 7.62 2.48
C LEU A 69 0.32 8.89 3.32
N GLY A 70 -0.22 9.94 2.70
CA GLY A 70 -0.59 11.17 3.42
C GLY A 70 -1.69 10.95 4.46
N ILE A 71 -2.77 10.29 4.07
CA ILE A 71 -3.91 10.01 4.97
C ILE A 71 -3.47 9.19 6.19
N LEU A 72 -2.74 8.09 5.97
CA LEU A 72 -2.31 7.19 7.05
C LEU A 72 -1.27 7.84 7.97
N THR A 73 -0.44 8.75 7.44
CA THR A 73 0.46 9.58 8.25
C THR A 73 -0.34 10.54 9.12
N ALA A 74 -1.31 11.25 8.56
CA ALA A 74 -2.16 12.19 9.29
C ALA A 74 -3.00 11.50 10.38
N LEU A 75 -3.55 10.32 10.10
CA LEU A 75 -4.33 9.51 11.03
C LEU A 75 -3.46 8.77 12.06
N HIS A 76 -2.14 8.86 11.97
CA HIS A 76 -1.20 8.16 12.86
C HIS A 76 -1.43 6.65 12.88
N GLN A 77 -1.40 6.02 11.72
CA GLN A 77 -1.59 4.59 11.53
C GLN A 77 -0.29 3.94 11.01
N PRO A 78 0.78 3.85 11.82
CA PRO A 78 2.11 3.41 11.35
C PRO A 78 2.11 1.95 10.86
N TYR A 79 1.31 1.07 11.45
CA TYR A 79 1.17 -0.32 11.00
C TYR A 79 0.60 -0.39 9.58
N GLU A 80 -0.54 0.26 9.33
CA GLU A 80 -1.17 0.27 8.01
C GLU A 80 -0.30 1.04 6.99
N LEU A 81 0.33 2.13 7.43
CA LEU A 81 1.24 2.91 6.61
C LEU A 81 2.39 2.04 6.06
N ARG A 82 3.00 1.19 6.89
CA ARG A 82 4.06 0.27 6.48
C ARG A 82 3.60 -0.64 5.33
N HIS A 83 2.42 -1.25 5.45
CA HIS A 83 1.85 -2.09 4.39
C HIS A 83 1.52 -1.29 3.12
N HIS A 84 1.01 -0.07 3.28
CA HIS A 84 0.72 0.81 2.14
C HIS A 84 1.98 1.38 1.46
N ILE A 85 3.11 1.50 2.16
CA ILE A 85 4.41 1.82 1.55
C ILE A 85 4.88 0.66 0.66
N GLN A 86 4.77 -0.57 1.12
CA GLN A 86 5.08 -1.76 0.30
C GLN A 86 4.16 -1.84 -0.93
N ALA A 87 2.86 -1.55 -0.74
CA ALA A 87 1.90 -1.47 -1.84
C ALA A 87 2.23 -0.34 -2.82
N ALA A 88 2.69 0.81 -2.32
CA ALA A 88 3.10 1.95 -3.14
C ALA A 88 4.26 1.59 -4.07
N LEU A 89 5.25 0.83 -3.58
CA LEU A 89 6.34 0.29 -4.40
C LEU A 89 5.81 -0.65 -5.50
N ARG A 90 4.85 -1.54 -5.17
CA ARG A 90 4.19 -2.42 -6.16
C ARG A 90 3.42 -1.62 -7.21
N ASN A 91 2.82 -0.51 -6.82
CA ASN A 91 2.05 0.37 -7.69
C ASN A 91 2.91 1.36 -8.48
N GLY A 92 4.25 1.26 -8.37
CA GLY A 92 5.20 1.99 -9.19
C GLY A 92 5.70 3.31 -8.60
N LEU A 93 5.49 3.60 -7.31
CA LEU A 93 6.22 4.67 -6.64
C LEU A 93 7.67 4.25 -6.43
N THR A 94 8.55 5.21 -6.58
CA THR A 94 9.95 5.07 -6.18
C THR A 94 10.12 5.33 -4.68
N ARG A 95 11.21 4.85 -4.11
CA ARG A 95 11.57 5.17 -2.71
C ARG A 95 11.72 6.67 -2.48
N ALA A 96 12.25 7.40 -3.46
CA ALA A 96 12.39 8.84 -3.41
C ALA A 96 11.02 9.55 -3.36
N GLU A 97 10.05 9.14 -4.19
CA GLU A 97 8.69 9.69 -4.16
C GLU A 97 7.99 9.41 -2.82
N ILE A 98 8.20 8.22 -2.24
CA ILE A 98 7.64 7.86 -0.93
C ILE A 98 8.27 8.72 0.18
N ALA A 99 9.60 8.88 0.16
CA ALA A 99 10.30 9.72 1.13
C ALA A 99 9.87 11.18 1.06
N GLU A 100 9.70 11.72 -0.16
CA GLU A 100 9.22 13.08 -0.38
C GLU A 100 7.79 13.28 0.13
N ALA A 101 6.90 12.30 -0.09
CA ALA A 101 5.54 12.36 0.44
C ALA A 101 5.50 12.42 1.98
N ILE A 102 6.35 11.63 2.65
CA ILE A 102 6.44 11.65 4.12
C ILE A 102 7.07 12.95 4.62
N LEU A 103 8.08 13.48 3.92
CA LEU A 103 8.68 14.77 4.22
C LEU A 103 7.63 15.89 4.10
N HIS A 104 6.83 15.87 3.04
CA HIS A 104 5.73 16.82 2.85
C HIS A 104 4.74 16.79 4.03
N CYS A 105 4.41 15.61 4.54
CA CYS A 105 3.55 15.45 5.71
C CYS A 105 4.12 16.11 6.98
N SER A 106 5.44 16.36 7.07
CA SER A 106 6.04 17.01 8.24
C SER A 106 5.49 18.43 8.47
N VAL A 107 5.14 19.12 7.39
CA VAL A 107 4.58 20.49 7.44
C VAL A 107 3.09 20.46 7.77
N TYR A 108 2.33 19.55 7.16
CA TYR A 108 0.86 19.53 7.27
C TYR A 108 0.32 18.69 8.43
N CYS A 109 1.09 17.66 8.87
CA CYS A 109 0.67 16.76 9.94
C CYS A 109 1.49 16.91 11.23
N GLY A 110 2.55 17.72 11.18
CA GLY A 110 3.49 17.93 12.27
C GLY A 110 4.66 16.93 12.28
N ILE A 111 5.81 17.41 12.75
CA ILE A 111 7.08 16.67 12.78
C ILE A 111 6.98 15.32 13.54
N PRO A 112 6.31 15.23 14.71
CA PRO A 112 6.22 13.96 15.42
C PRO A 112 5.52 12.85 14.61
N ARG A 113 4.43 13.17 13.89
CA ARG A 113 3.72 12.21 13.05
C ARG A 113 4.55 11.77 11.85
N ALA A 114 5.26 12.71 11.23
CA ALA A 114 6.16 12.39 10.11
C ALA A 114 7.38 11.56 10.58
N ALA A 115 7.85 11.74 11.81
CA ALA A 115 8.92 10.93 12.39
C ALA A 115 8.48 9.45 12.55
N GLU A 116 7.25 9.19 13.00
CA GLU A 116 6.69 7.84 13.05
C GLU A 116 6.50 7.25 11.63
N ALA A 117 5.98 8.04 10.71
CA ALA A 117 5.85 7.64 9.32
C ALA A 117 7.20 7.28 8.68
N ARG A 118 8.26 8.04 9.00
CA ARG A 118 9.63 7.74 8.58
C ARG A 118 10.13 6.40 9.13
N ARG A 119 9.83 6.06 10.39
CA ARG A 119 10.19 4.75 10.97
C ARG A 119 9.47 3.62 10.24
N ALA A 120 8.16 3.77 9.99
CA ALA A 120 7.37 2.80 9.23
C ALA A 120 7.92 2.62 7.80
N MET A 121 8.37 3.70 7.15
CA MET A 121 9.01 3.66 5.84
C MET A 121 10.33 2.89 5.86
N GLN A 122 11.20 3.16 6.83
CA GLN A 122 12.47 2.47 6.98
C GLN A 122 12.26 0.97 7.19
N GLN A 123 11.29 0.58 8.01
CA GLN A 123 10.94 -0.80 8.24
C GLN A 123 10.40 -1.46 6.95
N ALA A 124 9.48 -0.80 6.24
CA ALA A 124 8.95 -1.31 4.98
C ALA A 124 10.05 -1.55 3.92
N PHE A 125 11.01 -0.63 3.82
CA PHE A 125 12.14 -0.77 2.89
C PHE A 125 13.07 -1.92 3.29
N ALA A 126 13.35 -2.08 4.60
CA ALA A 126 14.17 -3.18 5.10
C ALA A 126 13.52 -4.55 4.82
N GLU A 127 12.20 -4.68 4.99
CA GLU A 127 11.44 -5.91 4.70
C GLU A 127 11.48 -6.25 3.19
N VAL A 128 11.41 -5.24 2.33
CA VAL A 128 11.56 -5.43 0.87
C VAL A 128 12.98 -5.85 0.50
N ASP A 129 14.00 -5.23 1.11
CA ASP A 129 15.42 -5.57 0.86
C ASP A 129 15.77 -6.98 1.34
N ALA A 130 15.15 -7.41 2.44
CA ALA A 130 15.27 -8.77 2.96
C ALA A 130 14.49 -9.84 2.15
N GLY A 131 13.75 -9.42 1.10
CA GLY A 131 12.95 -10.33 0.28
C GLY A 131 11.69 -10.88 0.97
N LEU A 132 11.35 -10.34 2.14
CA LEU A 132 10.14 -10.74 2.89
C LEU A 132 8.85 -10.28 2.19
N VAL A 133 8.96 -9.26 1.36
CA VAL A 133 7.83 -8.69 0.61
C VAL A 133 8.21 -8.56 -0.86
N ARG A 134 7.42 -9.18 -1.74
CA ARG A 134 7.59 -9.02 -3.19
C ARG A 134 6.96 -7.71 -3.64
N THR A 135 7.78 -6.77 -4.07
CA THR A 135 7.40 -5.61 -4.87
C THR A 135 7.75 -5.92 -6.31
N GLY A 136 6.91 -5.57 -7.31
CA GLY A 136 7.19 -5.85 -8.73
C GLY A 136 8.61 -5.42 -9.15
N LYS A 137 9.04 -5.79 -10.36
CA LYS A 137 10.41 -5.53 -10.87
C LYS A 137 10.87 -4.12 -10.51
N PRO A 138 12.07 -3.95 -9.93
CA PRO A 138 12.63 -2.63 -9.66
C PRO A 138 12.71 -1.85 -10.98
N ALA A 139 12.26 -0.60 -10.98
CA ALA A 139 12.46 0.29 -12.09
C ALA A 139 13.97 0.35 -12.38
N LYS A 140 14.40 0.06 -13.61
CA LYS A 140 15.79 0.13 -14.02
C LYS A 140 16.34 1.49 -13.59
N ARG A 141 17.36 1.48 -12.72
CA ARG A 141 18.13 2.69 -12.37
C ARG A 141 18.66 3.30 -13.67
N LYS A 142 18.11 4.41 -14.10
CA LYS A 142 18.81 5.29 -15.04
C LYS A 142 19.94 5.91 -14.22
N THR A 143 21.13 5.37 -14.36
CA THR A 143 22.36 6.00 -13.90
C THR A 143 22.59 7.24 -14.78
N ALA A 144 22.12 8.38 -14.32
CA ALA A 144 22.57 9.66 -14.86
C ALA A 144 23.93 9.95 -14.26
N VAL A 145 24.98 9.54 -14.96
CA VAL A 145 26.32 10.05 -14.72
C VAL A 145 26.35 11.43 -15.33
N THR A 146 26.10 12.44 -14.53
CA THR A 146 26.44 13.81 -14.90
C THR A 146 27.92 13.98 -14.63
N LYS A 147 28.75 13.83 -15.67
CA LYS A 147 30.12 14.36 -15.65
C LYS A 147 30.02 15.88 -15.64
N SER A 148 30.18 16.49 -14.47
CA SER A 148 30.57 17.87 -14.34
C SER A 148 31.98 18.00 -14.90
N ARG A 149 32.15 18.71 -16.00
CA ARG A 149 33.42 19.29 -16.42
C ARG A 149 33.56 20.65 -15.75
N LEU A 150 34.66 20.81 -15.10
CA LEU A 150 35.30 22.04 -14.65
C LEU A 150 35.24 23.16 -15.72
#